data_70f5cbff786cefbf7f1ea1023a7cd362
#
_entry.id   70f5cbff786cefbf7f1ea1023a7cd362
#
_cell.length_a   1.000
_cell.length_b   1.000
_cell.length_c   1.000
_cell.angle_alpha   90.00
_cell.angle_beta   90.00
_cell.angle_gamma   90.00
#
_symmetry.space_group_name_H-M   'P 1'
#
loop_
_entity.id
_entity.type
_entity.pdbx_description
1 polymer ?
#
loop_
_entity_poly.entity_id
_entity_poly.type
_entity_poly.pdbx_seq_one_letter_code
_entity_poly.pdbx_strand_id
1 'polypeptide(L)'
;MVDLRDDPGARAAVDGAPPSVPEPPHKTFKFPTAFTVLAGVLLLVWVASFFVPAGAYKKDSSGSPTPGTYAKLPDCSAPAATAPGVNADSPAESGQAPADTVAAPGATISDLGIACADKSFTFRFKQLWTAPPNGLYGVENAHGFVGASEAGFLYGSAGIFFFVLAVGAFITVTMKTEAIQTRIGRLALRFRHSGSVLVALLMAVFALGGTSYGMWEETLGFFVLLVPLALALGYDRMVAASIIFLGAGAGVIGSTVNPFATGVASDAANISIGDGIGLRIAMWVVLVALAIGYVLWYARRVQRDPQKSVVGVSPADAADASSLVGDVPSLTGRQKLVLVLFAGTFLLMIYGFIPWNDLWQEGFGRDFPLPTFHDFYFPEAASLFLVMSVVVGLIARLGEEGTVTTIMTGAADFLTAGLIVVLARGITVVMKNAHMTDTILHWMENAVSGTSSGAFGILAFIVNLPIAFLVPSSSGHAALVMPILAPLADFAGVSRDVVVTAYQSASGLVNLVTPTSAVIMGGLALSKVGYDRYLKFFWPFLIIVFVVVCAFVGIAAATS
;
A
#
# COMPACT_ATOMS: atom_id res chain seq x y z
N MET A 1 80.92 -4.75 34.44
CA MET A 1 79.76 -4.59 35.29
C MET A 1 78.60 -4.43 34.37
N VAL A 2 77.93 -5.51 34.06
CA VAL A 2 76.77 -5.58 33.17
C VAL A 2 75.55 -5.62 34.08
N ASP A 3 74.67 -4.63 33.96
CA ASP A 3 73.44 -4.53 34.73
C ASP A 3 72.35 -5.40 34.04
N LEU A 4 71.95 -6.45 34.75
CA LEU A 4 70.91 -7.40 34.33
C LEU A 4 69.59 -7.00 35.01
N ARG A 5 68.91 -5.99 34.45
CA ARG A 5 67.51 -5.68 34.80
C ARG A 5 66.81 -5.21 33.55
N ASP A 6 66.19 -6.16 32.87
CA ASP A 6 64.93 -5.98 32.12
C ASP A 6 64.70 -7.22 31.26
N ASP A 7 64.14 -8.26 31.87
CA ASP A 7 63.60 -9.39 31.15
C ASP A 7 62.09 -9.18 30.92
N PRO A 8 61.61 -8.92 29.69
CA PRO A 8 60.19 -8.73 29.40
C PRO A 8 59.37 -10.05 29.35
N GLY A 9 60.02 -11.21 29.67
CA GLY A 9 59.39 -12.52 29.52
C GLY A 9 58.48 -13.02 30.66
N ALA A 10 58.32 -12.26 31.76
CA ALA A 10 57.64 -12.76 32.98
C ALA A 10 56.23 -12.18 33.28
N ARG A 11 55.57 -11.56 32.29
CA ARG A 11 54.19 -11.00 32.46
C ARG A 11 53.12 -11.51 31.52
N ALA A 12 53.32 -12.63 30.86
CA ALA A 12 52.34 -13.20 29.94
C ALA A 12 51.84 -14.59 30.37
N ALA A 13 51.37 -14.72 31.60
CA ALA A 13 50.82 -16.00 32.07
C ALA A 13 49.75 -15.81 33.15
N VAL A 14 48.76 -14.94 32.96
CA VAL A 14 47.46 -15.02 33.70
C VAL A 14 46.45 -14.22 32.83
N ASP A 15 45.85 -14.83 31.82
CA ASP A 15 44.53 -14.55 31.27
C ASP A 15 44.17 -15.61 30.23
N GLY A 16 44.11 -16.87 30.68
CA GLY A 16 43.60 -17.98 29.92
C GLY A 16 42.09 -18.09 30.05
N ALA A 17 41.34 -17.14 29.49
CA ALA A 17 39.95 -17.40 29.16
C ALA A 17 39.92 -18.41 27.99
N PRO A 18 39.18 -19.53 28.08
CA PRO A 18 39.08 -20.46 26.95
C PRO A 18 38.49 -19.74 25.75
N PRO A 19 38.96 -20.02 24.50
CA PRO A 19 38.40 -19.43 23.31
C PRO A 19 36.90 -19.72 23.29
N SER A 20 36.09 -18.65 23.22
CA SER A 20 34.65 -18.76 23.06
C SER A 20 34.37 -19.57 21.79
N VAL A 21 33.81 -20.77 21.96
CA VAL A 21 33.30 -21.57 20.87
C VAL A 21 32.27 -20.70 20.14
N PRO A 22 32.41 -20.45 18.83
CA PRO A 22 31.38 -19.70 18.10
C PRO A 22 30.06 -20.45 18.25
N GLU A 23 29.06 -19.81 18.85
CA GLU A 23 27.71 -20.35 18.88
C GLU A 23 27.28 -20.63 17.42
N PRO A 24 26.73 -21.81 17.13
CA PRO A 24 26.25 -22.12 15.78
C PRO A 24 25.22 -21.05 15.40
N PRO A 25 25.25 -20.54 14.15
CA PRO A 25 24.34 -19.48 13.73
C PRO A 25 22.91 -19.96 13.96
N HIS A 26 22.21 -19.35 14.89
CA HIS A 26 20.79 -19.56 15.05
C HIS A 26 20.14 -19.26 13.71
N LYS A 27 19.52 -20.28 13.09
CA LYS A 27 18.72 -20.11 11.86
C LYS A 27 17.56 -19.21 12.23
N THR A 28 17.74 -17.90 12.10
CA THR A 28 16.65 -16.95 12.20
C THR A 28 15.72 -17.17 11.02
N PHE A 29 14.48 -17.57 11.28
CA PHE A 29 13.47 -17.68 10.24
C PHE A 29 13.31 -16.30 9.59
N LYS A 30 13.71 -16.20 8.31
CA LYS A 30 13.49 -14.98 7.53
C LYS A 30 12.10 -15.08 6.89
N PHE A 31 11.24 -14.15 7.21
CA PHE A 31 9.92 -14.06 6.57
C PHE A 31 10.10 -13.86 5.06
N PRO A 32 9.31 -14.55 4.21
CA PRO A 32 9.41 -14.38 2.76
C PRO A 32 9.04 -12.95 2.34
N THR A 33 9.61 -12.49 1.23
CA THR A 33 9.27 -11.17 0.66
C THR A 33 7.83 -11.14 0.15
N ALA A 34 7.23 -9.95 0.03
CA ALA A 34 5.89 -9.79 -0.53
C ALA A 34 5.74 -10.44 -1.91
N PHE A 35 6.76 -10.35 -2.75
CA PHE A 35 6.80 -11.01 -4.05
C PHE A 35 6.71 -12.54 -3.92
N THR A 36 7.48 -13.14 -3.02
CA THR A 36 7.44 -14.59 -2.77
C THR A 36 6.08 -15.04 -2.23
N VAL A 37 5.48 -14.26 -1.33
CA VAL A 37 4.13 -14.54 -0.80
C VAL A 37 3.10 -14.52 -1.93
N LEU A 38 3.10 -13.50 -2.78
CA LEU A 38 2.17 -13.40 -3.91
C LEU A 38 2.39 -14.48 -4.96
N ALA A 39 3.64 -14.88 -5.23
CA ALA A 39 3.92 -16.03 -6.09
C ALA A 39 3.35 -17.32 -5.50
N GLY A 40 3.45 -17.51 -4.18
CA GLY A 40 2.80 -18.61 -3.47
C GLY A 40 1.28 -18.55 -3.54
N VAL A 41 0.68 -17.37 -3.38
CA VAL A 41 -0.78 -17.15 -3.54
C VAL A 41 -1.22 -17.44 -4.97
N LEU A 42 -0.45 -17.02 -5.99
CA LEU A 42 -0.74 -17.36 -7.39
C LEU A 42 -0.83 -18.87 -7.61
N LEU A 43 0.16 -19.61 -7.10
CA LEU A 43 0.17 -21.08 -7.19
C LEU A 43 -1.03 -21.69 -6.42
N LEU A 44 -1.33 -21.18 -5.22
CA LEU A 44 -2.46 -21.64 -4.43
C LEU A 44 -3.79 -21.40 -5.16
N VAL A 45 -4.00 -20.21 -5.71
CA VAL A 45 -5.19 -19.85 -6.48
C VAL A 45 -5.30 -20.71 -7.74
N TRP A 46 -4.20 -20.94 -8.42
CA TRP A 46 -4.16 -21.84 -9.57
C TRP A 46 -4.58 -23.26 -9.18
N VAL A 47 -4.04 -23.81 -8.11
CA VAL A 47 -4.48 -25.14 -7.58
C VAL A 47 -5.94 -25.10 -7.18
N ALA A 48 -6.37 -24.06 -6.45
CA ALA A 48 -7.77 -23.90 -6.03
C ALA A 48 -8.73 -23.85 -7.23
N SER A 49 -8.29 -23.34 -8.39
CA SER A 49 -9.11 -23.30 -9.60
C SER A 49 -9.57 -24.67 -10.08
N PHE A 50 -8.93 -25.77 -9.70
CA PHE A 50 -9.37 -27.12 -10.02
C PHE A 50 -10.50 -27.62 -9.11
N PHE A 51 -10.66 -27.04 -7.94
CA PHE A 51 -11.61 -27.49 -6.91
C PHE A 51 -12.79 -26.52 -6.75
N VAL A 52 -12.58 -25.22 -6.91
CA VAL A 52 -13.65 -24.21 -6.81
C VAL A 52 -14.57 -24.35 -8.03
N PRO A 53 -15.89 -24.48 -7.83
CA PRO A 53 -16.85 -24.49 -8.93
C PRO A 53 -16.78 -23.20 -9.74
N ALA A 54 -16.93 -23.30 -11.05
CA ALA A 54 -17.08 -22.13 -11.91
C ALA A 54 -18.53 -21.61 -11.81
N GLY A 55 -18.70 -20.30 -11.74
CA GLY A 55 -20.00 -19.65 -11.70
C GLY A 55 -19.94 -18.21 -12.23
N ALA A 56 -21.08 -17.62 -12.49
CA ALA A 56 -21.19 -16.24 -12.93
C ALA A 56 -22.45 -15.57 -12.38
N TYR A 57 -22.36 -14.25 -12.19
CA TYR A 57 -23.49 -13.37 -11.95
C TYR A 57 -23.96 -12.71 -13.23
N LYS A 58 -25.26 -12.38 -13.31
CA LYS A 58 -25.73 -11.41 -14.30
C LYS A 58 -25.12 -10.04 -14.00
N LYS A 59 -24.62 -9.37 -15.03
CA LYS A 59 -24.06 -8.02 -14.90
C LYS A 59 -25.12 -6.97 -15.24
N ASP A 60 -25.09 -5.86 -14.51
CA ASP A 60 -25.87 -4.67 -14.81
C ASP A 60 -25.27 -3.86 -15.97
N SER A 61 -25.85 -2.71 -16.28
CA SER A 61 -25.36 -1.80 -17.33
C SER A 61 -23.97 -1.20 -17.05
N SER A 62 -23.52 -1.21 -15.79
CA SER A 62 -22.18 -0.77 -15.37
C SER A 62 -21.15 -1.90 -15.37
N GLY A 63 -21.58 -3.14 -15.68
CA GLY A 63 -20.74 -4.34 -15.63
C GLY A 63 -20.59 -4.93 -14.22
N SER A 64 -21.33 -4.42 -13.23
CA SER A 64 -21.30 -4.91 -11.84
C SER A 64 -22.17 -6.16 -11.68
N PRO A 65 -21.78 -7.14 -10.82
CA PRO A 65 -22.58 -8.31 -10.54
C PRO A 65 -23.90 -7.92 -9.87
N THR A 66 -25.02 -8.52 -10.31
CA THR A 66 -26.34 -8.29 -9.71
C THR A 66 -26.59 -9.30 -8.60
N PRO A 67 -26.90 -8.90 -7.35
CA PRO A 67 -27.15 -9.80 -6.24
C PRO A 67 -28.28 -10.81 -6.54
N GLY A 68 -28.14 -12.04 -6.01
CA GLY A 68 -29.16 -13.09 -6.16
C GLY A 68 -29.27 -13.70 -7.56
N THR A 69 -28.40 -13.32 -8.51
CA THR A 69 -28.43 -13.83 -9.90
C THR A 69 -27.31 -14.84 -10.20
N TYR A 70 -26.63 -15.34 -9.18
CA TYR A 70 -25.56 -16.31 -9.36
C TYR A 70 -26.04 -17.62 -10.00
N ALA A 71 -25.30 -18.08 -11.02
CA ALA A 71 -25.50 -19.40 -11.60
C ALA A 71 -24.18 -20.16 -11.73
N LYS A 72 -24.23 -21.47 -11.46
CA LYS A 72 -23.07 -22.37 -11.63
C LYS A 72 -22.89 -22.69 -13.10
N LEU A 73 -21.67 -22.55 -13.63
CA LEU A 73 -21.34 -22.85 -15.01
C LEU A 73 -20.99 -24.33 -15.20
N PRO A 74 -21.50 -24.97 -16.29
CA PRO A 74 -21.07 -26.30 -16.67
C PRO A 74 -19.63 -26.30 -17.20
N ASP A 75 -19.03 -27.48 -17.33
CA ASP A 75 -17.73 -27.68 -17.93
C ASP A 75 -17.86 -27.78 -19.46
N CYS A 76 -17.11 -26.98 -20.23
CA CYS A 76 -17.12 -27.02 -21.69
C CYS A 76 -16.63 -28.37 -22.26
N SER A 77 -15.83 -29.13 -21.52
CA SER A 77 -15.33 -30.45 -21.91
C SER A 77 -16.28 -31.60 -21.56
N ALA A 78 -17.32 -31.36 -20.76
CA ALA A 78 -18.31 -32.37 -20.45
C ALA A 78 -19.16 -32.66 -21.69
N PRO A 79 -19.36 -33.97 -22.07
CA PRO A 79 -20.28 -34.27 -23.13
C PRO A 79 -21.66 -33.70 -22.74
N ALA A 80 -22.29 -32.98 -23.67
CA ALA A 80 -23.62 -32.41 -23.46
C ALA A 80 -24.52 -33.53 -22.88
N ALA A 81 -24.97 -33.33 -21.63
CA ALA A 81 -25.91 -34.27 -21.04
C ALA A 81 -27.10 -34.32 -21.99
N THR A 82 -27.31 -35.45 -22.63
CA THR A 82 -28.43 -35.69 -23.54
C THR A 82 -29.72 -35.40 -22.80
N ALA A 83 -30.28 -34.22 -23.01
CA ALA A 83 -31.63 -33.93 -22.60
C ALA A 83 -32.55 -34.91 -23.35
N PRO A 84 -33.46 -35.62 -22.70
CA PRO A 84 -34.34 -36.53 -23.36
C PRO A 84 -35.28 -35.72 -24.30
N GLY A 85 -35.05 -35.80 -25.63
CA GLY A 85 -36.00 -35.32 -26.61
C GLY A 85 -35.57 -34.34 -27.71
N VAL A 86 -34.29 -34.28 -28.11
CA VAL A 86 -33.90 -33.51 -29.28
C VAL A 86 -33.43 -34.48 -30.39
N ASN A 87 -34.17 -34.56 -31.47
CA ASN A 87 -33.85 -35.35 -32.66
C ASN A 87 -32.60 -34.80 -33.35
N ALA A 88 -31.69 -35.72 -33.67
CA ALA A 88 -30.38 -35.45 -34.28
C ALA A 88 -30.50 -35.21 -35.82
N ASP A 89 -31.27 -34.24 -36.28
CA ASP A 89 -31.29 -33.83 -37.69
C ASP A 89 -31.61 -32.33 -37.81
N SER A 90 -30.65 -31.50 -37.45
CA SER A 90 -30.59 -30.10 -37.89
C SER A 90 -29.16 -29.63 -37.91
N PRO A 91 -28.71 -28.90 -38.99
CA PRO A 91 -27.33 -28.45 -39.10
C PRO A 91 -27.02 -27.44 -38.01
N ALA A 92 -25.80 -27.57 -37.46
CA ALA A 92 -25.27 -26.75 -36.37
C ALA A 92 -25.33 -25.25 -36.72
N GLU A 93 -26.36 -24.55 -36.26
CA GLU A 93 -26.30 -23.12 -36.05
C GLU A 93 -25.57 -22.82 -34.74
N SER A 94 -24.63 -21.91 -34.87
CA SER A 94 -23.70 -21.45 -33.83
C SER A 94 -24.39 -21.15 -32.50
N GLY A 95 -23.99 -21.88 -31.47
CA GLY A 95 -23.81 -21.33 -30.12
C GLY A 95 -25.04 -21.07 -29.27
N GLN A 96 -26.07 -21.92 -29.24
CA GLN A 96 -27.09 -21.89 -28.19
C GLN A 96 -26.85 -22.99 -27.19
N ALA A 97 -26.59 -22.59 -25.92
CA ALA A 97 -26.46 -23.49 -24.78
C ALA A 97 -27.78 -24.23 -24.48
N PRO A 98 -27.74 -25.47 -23.95
CA PRO A 98 -28.94 -26.18 -23.54
C PRO A 98 -29.62 -25.45 -22.37
N ALA A 99 -30.92 -25.22 -22.54
CA ALA A 99 -31.76 -24.35 -21.73
C ALA A 99 -32.26 -24.97 -20.43
N ASP A 100 -31.56 -25.80 -19.71
CA ASP A 100 -32.11 -26.34 -18.43
C ASP A 100 -30.99 -26.76 -17.45
N THR A 101 -30.11 -25.83 -17.05
CA THR A 101 -29.43 -25.95 -15.76
C THR A 101 -30.01 -24.87 -14.86
N VAL A 102 -30.71 -25.30 -13.82
CA VAL A 102 -31.40 -24.43 -12.88
C VAL A 102 -30.43 -23.50 -12.23
N ALA A 103 -30.46 -22.23 -12.65
CA ALA A 103 -29.83 -21.12 -11.96
C ALA A 103 -30.49 -20.89 -10.59
N ALA A 104 -29.83 -20.21 -9.70
CA ALA A 104 -30.46 -19.66 -8.50
C ALA A 104 -31.70 -18.82 -8.91
N PRO A 105 -32.70 -18.66 -8.05
CA PRO A 105 -33.96 -18.03 -8.43
C PRO A 105 -33.68 -16.63 -9.03
N GLY A 106 -33.82 -16.50 -10.34
CA GLY A 106 -33.72 -15.21 -11.04
C GLY A 106 -32.84 -15.11 -12.28
N ALA A 107 -31.91 -16.03 -12.57
CA ALA A 107 -31.10 -15.99 -13.80
C ALA A 107 -30.99 -17.35 -14.49
N THR A 108 -31.04 -17.35 -15.83
CA THR A 108 -30.73 -18.53 -16.65
C THR A 108 -29.30 -18.38 -17.22
N ILE A 109 -28.66 -19.51 -17.60
CA ILE A 109 -27.31 -19.49 -18.19
C ILE A 109 -27.27 -18.63 -19.44
N SER A 110 -28.35 -18.59 -20.23
CA SER A 110 -28.49 -17.72 -21.40
C SER A 110 -28.39 -16.23 -21.08
N ASP A 111 -28.77 -15.81 -19.88
CA ASP A 111 -28.73 -14.41 -19.44
C ASP A 111 -27.33 -13.95 -19.03
N LEU A 112 -26.39 -14.89 -18.85
CA LEU A 112 -25.02 -14.62 -18.38
C LEU A 112 -24.04 -14.28 -19.51
N GLY A 113 -24.41 -14.53 -20.79
CA GLY A 113 -23.52 -14.39 -21.93
C GLY A 113 -22.32 -15.35 -21.96
N ILE A 114 -22.28 -16.34 -21.04
CA ILE A 114 -21.21 -17.34 -20.89
C ILE A 114 -21.87 -18.72 -20.85
N ALA A 115 -21.55 -19.59 -21.82
CA ALA A 115 -22.18 -20.89 -21.92
C ALA A 115 -21.59 -21.94 -20.99
N CYS A 116 -20.27 -21.95 -20.80
CA CYS A 116 -19.53 -22.94 -20.01
C CYS A 116 -18.16 -22.42 -19.61
N ALA A 117 -17.49 -23.12 -18.69
CA ALA A 117 -16.13 -22.83 -18.25
C ALA A 117 -15.16 -23.92 -18.72
N ASP A 118 -14.03 -23.55 -19.32
CA ASP A 118 -12.97 -24.50 -19.71
C ASP A 118 -12.19 -24.92 -18.44
N LYS A 119 -12.28 -26.20 -18.08
CA LYS A 119 -11.61 -26.83 -16.94
C LYS A 119 -10.43 -27.69 -17.35
N SER A 120 -10.02 -27.67 -18.62
CA SER A 120 -8.88 -28.47 -19.09
C SER A 120 -7.57 -28.06 -18.40
N PHE A 121 -6.73 -29.05 -18.13
CA PHE A 121 -5.40 -28.80 -17.53
C PHE A 121 -4.57 -27.84 -18.40
N THR A 122 -4.61 -28.02 -19.70
CA THR A 122 -3.83 -27.18 -20.65
C THR A 122 -4.23 -25.71 -20.57
N PHE A 123 -5.53 -25.41 -20.52
CA PHE A 123 -6.03 -24.04 -20.35
C PHE A 123 -5.58 -23.44 -19.01
N ARG A 124 -5.74 -24.18 -17.91
CA ARG A 124 -5.35 -23.72 -16.57
C ARG A 124 -3.85 -23.56 -16.41
N PHE A 125 -3.05 -24.45 -17.01
CA PHE A 125 -1.60 -24.31 -17.01
C PHE A 125 -1.15 -23.07 -17.79
N LYS A 126 -1.78 -22.80 -18.95
CA LYS A 126 -1.55 -21.57 -19.70
C LYS A 126 -1.89 -20.32 -18.88
N GLN A 127 -2.98 -20.35 -18.09
CA GLN A 127 -3.33 -19.25 -17.18
C GLN A 127 -2.22 -18.96 -16.16
N LEU A 128 -1.65 -20.00 -15.54
CA LEU A 128 -0.54 -19.83 -14.59
C LEU A 128 0.68 -19.25 -15.27
N TRP A 129 1.06 -19.79 -16.41
CA TRP A 129 2.27 -19.40 -17.13
C TRP A 129 2.20 -17.95 -17.65
N THR A 130 1.05 -17.53 -18.10
CA THR A 130 0.82 -16.18 -18.64
C THR A 130 0.24 -15.19 -17.64
N ALA A 131 0.10 -15.58 -16.35
CA ALA A 131 -0.50 -14.71 -15.34
C ALA A 131 0.18 -13.33 -15.21
N PRO A 132 1.53 -13.20 -15.16
CA PRO A 132 2.15 -11.88 -15.07
C PRO A 132 1.85 -10.98 -16.29
N PRO A 133 2.08 -11.39 -17.56
CA PRO A 133 1.73 -10.55 -18.69
C PRO A 133 0.23 -10.28 -18.79
N ASN A 134 -0.64 -11.26 -18.52
CA ASN A 134 -2.08 -11.04 -18.49
C ASN A 134 -2.48 -10.03 -17.38
N GLY A 135 -1.82 -10.08 -16.23
CA GLY A 135 -2.02 -9.11 -15.15
C GLY A 135 -1.58 -7.70 -15.55
N LEU A 136 -0.44 -7.57 -16.27
CA LEU A 136 0.05 -6.28 -16.73
C LEU A 136 -0.92 -5.59 -17.69
N TYR A 137 -1.44 -6.34 -18.65
CA TYR A 137 -2.32 -5.82 -19.71
C TYR A 137 -3.81 -5.88 -19.36
N GLY A 138 -4.21 -6.56 -18.28
CA GLY A 138 -5.61 -6.62 -17.85
C GLY A 138 -6.52 -7.24 -18.90
N VAL A 139 -6.37 -8.54 -19.16
CA VAL A 139 -7.12 -9.23 -20.22
C VAL A 139 -8.59 -9.38 -19.85
N GLU A 140 -9.47 -8.79 -20.64
CA GLU A 140 -10.93 -8.94 -20.54
C GLU A 140 -11.53 -9.31 -21.89
N ASN A 141 -11.10 -10.42 -22.47
CA ASN A 141 -11.64 -10.93 -23.72
C ASN A 141 -12.16 -12.37 -23.57
N ALA A 142 -12.87 -12.85 -24.59
CA ALA A 142 -13.45 -14.20 -24.56
C ALA A 142 -12.42 -15.32 -24.42
N HIS A 143 -11.16 -15.08 -24.82
CA HIS A 143 -10.08 -16.06 -24.72
C HIS A 143 -9.30 -15.99 -23.41
N GLY A 144 -9.39 -14.89 -22.65
CA GLY A 144 -8.76 -14.73 -21.34
C GLY A 144 -7.23 -14.61 -21.37
N PHE A 145 -6.60 -14.32 -22.53
CA PHE A 145 -5.16 -14.22 -22.70
C PHE A 145 -4.77 -13.07 -23.61
N VAL A 146 -3.65 -12.40 -23.28
CA VAL A 146 -2.98 -11.49 -24.21
C VAL A 146 -2.33 -12.30 -25.33
N GLY A 147 -2.47 -11.86 -26.54
CA GLY A 147 -1.91 -12.48 -27.75
C GLY A 147 -1.67 -11.48 -28.87
N ALA A 148 -1.15 -11.95 -30.00
CA ALA A 148 -0.79 -11.11 -31.14
C ALA A 148 -1.99 -10.38 -31.76
N SER A 149 -3.20 -10.97 -31.67
CA SER A 149 -4.47 -10.39 -32.13
C SER A 149 -5.28 -9.71 -31.03
N GLU A 150 -4.84 -9.79 -29.77
CA GLU A 150 -5.57 -9.34 -28.59
C GLU A 150 -4.61 -8.68 -27.60
N ALA A 151 -4.48 -7.36 -27.71
CA ALA A 151 -3.50 -6.58 -26.95
C ALA A 151 -3.88 -6.36 -25.47
N GLY A 152 -5.06 -6.80 -25.03
CA GLY A 152 -5.56 -6.54 -23.68
C GLY A 152 -6.02 -5.08 -23.51
N PHE A 153 -6.20 -4.68 -22.25
CA PHE A 153 -6.64 -3.32 -21.90
C PHE A 153 -5.44 -2.44 -21.57
N LEU A 154 -5.33 -1.27 -22.21
CA LEU A 154 -4.34 -0.24 -21.87
C LEU A 154 -4.47 0.26 -20.42
N TYR A 155 -5.65 0.16 -19.84
CA TYR A 155 -5.96 0.55 -18.46
C TYR A 155 -5.81 -0.59 -17.43
N GLY A 156 -5.16 -1.68 -17.80
CA GLY A 156 -4.74 -2.70 -16.83
C GLY A 156 -3.70 -2.15 -15.85
N SER A 157 -3.02 -3.02 -15.14
CA SER A 157 -1.98 -2.58 -14.19
C SER A 157 -0.76 -1.92 -14.85
N ALA A 158 -0.66 -1.86 -16.18
CA ALA A 158 0.41 -1.17 -16.88
C ALA A 158 0.46 0.32 -16.54
N GLY A 159 -0.69 1.01 -16.49
CA GLY A 159 -0.76 2.42 -16.09
C GLY A 159 -0.22 2.64 -14.68
N ILE A 160 -0.64 1.81 -13.72
CA ILE A 160 -0.16 1.85 -12.34
C ILE A 160 1.33 1.51 -12.27
N PHE A 161 1.78 0.50 -13.02
CA PHE A 161 3.19 0.11 -13.07
C PHE A 161 4.08 1.28 -13.49
N PHE A 162 3.76 1.94 -14.62
CA PHE A 162 4.49 3.11 -15.09
C PHE A 162 4.42 4.27 -14.12
N PHE A 163 3.27 4.52 -13.52
CA PHE A 163 3.08 5.57 -12.53
C PHE A 163 3.99 5.36 -11.30
N VAL A 164 4.04 4.13 -10.77
CA VAL A 164 4.91 3.77 -9.64
C VAL A 164 6.38 4.05 -9.96
N LEU A 165 6.85 3.67 -11.16
CA LEU A 165 8.23 3.95 -11.59
C LEU A 165 8.49 5.45 -11.75
N ALA A 166 7.53 6.20 -12.30
CA ALA A 166 7.66 7.65 -12.49
C ALA A 166 7.70 8.42 -11.17
N VAL A 167 6.87 8.03 -10.20
CA VAL A 167 6.92 8.59 -8.84
C VAL A 167 8.25 8.29 -8.17
N GLY A 168 8.75 7.04 -8.27
CA GLY A 168 10.06 6.65 -7.74
C GLY A 168 11.19 7.49 -8.35
N ALA A 169 11.18 7.67 -9.66
CA ALA A 169 12.14 8.54 -10.36
C ALA A 169 12.09 9.97 -9.83
N PHE A 170 10.91 10.57 -9.70
CA PHE A 170 10.73 11.95 -9.24
C PHE A 170 11.20 12.15 -7.80
N ILE A 171 10.82 11.23 -6.91
CA ILE A 171 11.25 11.26 -5.51
C ILE A 171 12.77 11.19 -5.42
N THR A 172 13.40 10.23 -6.12
CA THR A 172 14.84 10.02 -6.07
C THR A 172 15.63 11.21 -6.63
N VAL A 173 15.19 11.81 -7.76
CA VAL A 173 15.78 13.03 -8.29
C VAL A 173 15.64 14.19 -7.31
N THR A 174 14.49 14.34 -6.66
CA THR A 174 14.26 15.38 -5.66
C THR A 174 15.14 15.17 -4.43
N MET A 175 15.23 13.93 -3.92
CA MET A 175 16.07 13.58 -2.77
C MET A 175 17.56 13.82 -3.05
N LYS A 176 18.03 13.58 -4.29
CA LYS A 176 19.41 13.86 -4.73
C LYS A 176 19.79 15.33 -4.62
N THR A 177 18.82 16.23 -4.62
CA THR A 177 19.07 17.69 -4.44
C THR A 177 19.32 18.09 -2.98
N GLU A 178 19.08 17.18 -2.03
CA GLU A 178 19.11 17.41 -0.57
C GLU A 178 18.16 18.53 -0.10
N ALA A 179 17.26 19.00 -0.95
CA ALA A 179 16.37 20.12 -0.65
C ALA A 179 15.43 19.80 0.52
N ILE A 180 14.85 18.60 0.53
CA ILE A 180 13.92 18.13 1.57
C ILE A 180 14.67 17.96 2.90
N GLN A 181 15.82 17.29 2.88
CA GLN A 181 16.66 17.06 4.05
C GLN A 181 17.11 18.39 4.69
N THR A 182 17.63 19.32 3.85
CA THR A 182 18.05 20.66 4.30
C THR A 182 16.87 21.44 4.89
N ARG A 183 15.68 21.35 4.30
CA ARG A 183 14.47 22.03 4.82
C ARG A 183 14.05 21.50 6.18
N ILE A 184 14.01 20.18 6.34
CA ILE A 184 13.66 19.54 7.61
C ILE A 184 14.72 19.87 8.67
N GLY A 185 16.01 19.78 8.32
CA GLY A 185 17.09 20.14 9.24
C GLY A 185 17.01 21.60 9.73
N ARG A 186 16.70 22.54 8.84
CA ARG A 186 16.50 23.96 9.23
C ARG A 186 15.26 24.20 10.07
N LEU A 187 14.18 23.46 9.78
CA LEU A 187 12.99 23.48 10.60
C LEU A 187 13.30 23.03 12.02
N ALA A 188 14.05 21.94 12.14
CA ALA A 188 14.52 21.39 13.40
C ALA A 188 15.35 22.41 14.20
N LEU A 189 16.32 23.07 13.56
CA LEU A 189 17.13 24.10 14.21
C LEU A 189 16.32 25.34 14.63
N ARG A 190 15.36 25.77 13.80
CA ARG A 190 14.53 26.96 14.10
C ARG A 190 13.68 26.75 15.35
N PHE A 191 13.18 25.55 15.58
CA PHE A 191 12.29 25.23 16.69
C PHE A 191 12.98 24.49 17.85
N ARG A 192 14.31 24.44 17.88
CA ARG A 192 15.09 23.72 18.91
C ARG A 192 14.77 24.12 20.35
N HIS A 193 14.29 25.35 20.57
CA HIS A 193 13.89 25.83 21.90
C HIS A 193 12.42 25.56 22.24
N SER A 194 11.64 25.00 21.30
CA SER A 194 10.22 24.69 21.44
C SER A 194 9.97 23.23 21.08
N GLY A 195 10.59 22.31 21.83
CA GLY A 195 10.62 20.88 21.51
C GLY A 195 9.25 20.26 21.21
N SER A 196 8.20 20.62 21.98
CA SER A 196 6.84 20.10 21.72
C SER A 196 6.26 20.59 20.39
N VAL A 197 6.51 21.86 20.04
CA VAL A 197 6.08 22.40 18.75
C VAL A 197 6.82 21.74 17.59
N LEU A 198 8.11 21.51 17.78
CA LEU A 198 8.93 20.84 16.77
C LEU A 198 8.45 19.40 16.53
N VAL A 199 8.20 18.63 17.60
CA VAL A 199 7.65 17.26 17.50
C VAL A 199 6.35 17.27 16.71
N ALA A 200 5.39 18.13 17.08
CA ALA A 200 4.11 18.22 16.39
C ALA A 200 4.26 18.60 14.91
N LEU A 201 5.13 19.57 14.62
CA LEU A 201 5.35 20.06 13.26
C LEU A 201 6.02 19.00 12.36
N LEU A 202 7.04 18.30 12.86
CA LEU A 202 7.69 17.23 12.14
C LEU A 202 6.74 16.07 11.88
N MET A 203 5.96 15.66 12.88
CA MET A 203 4.94 14.63 12.70
C MET A 203 3.89 15.04 11.67
N ALA A 204 3.45 16.30 11.65
CA ALA A 204 2.51 16.79 10.65
C ALA A 204 3.13 16.77 9.23
N VAL A 205 4.41 17.11 9.07
CA VAL A 205 5.13 17.03 7.79
C VAL A 205 5.21 15.58 7.30
N PHE A 206 5.59 14.64 8.17
CA PHE A 206 5.62 13.22 7.81
C PHE A 206 4.21 12.67 7.50
N ALA A 207 3.19 13.10 8.26
CA ALA A 207 1.81 12.71 8.00
C ALA A 207 1.28 13.23 6.66
N LEU A 208 1.65 14.44 6.26
CA LEU A 208 1.37 14.96 4.92
C LEU A 208 2.04 14.13 3.83
N GLY A 209 3.31 13.74 4.02
CA GLY A 209 4.00 12.84 3.10
C GLY A 209 3.32 11.47 3.01
N GLY A 210 2.97 10.88 4.15
CA GLY A 210 2.29 9.59 4.22
C GLY A 210 0.93 9.57 3.53
N THR A 211 0.10 10.62 3.73
CA THR A 211 -1.25 10.70 3.16
C THR A 211 -1.28 11.05 1.68
N SER A 212 -0.27 11.79 1.18
CA SER A 212 -0.25 12.28 -0.20
C SER A 212 0.43 11.31 -1.17
N TYR A 213 1.65 10.89 -0.90
CA TYR A 213 2.39 9.99 -1.81
C TYR A 213 2.83 8.67 -1.17
N GLY A 214 2.42 8.43 0.08
CA GLY A 214 2.75 7.18 0.76
C GLY A 214 4.17 7.14 1.30
N MET A 215 4.72 8.30 1.75
CA MET A 215 6.06 8.41 2.34
C MET A 215 6.25 7.38 3.45
N TRP A 216 7.08 6.38 3.21
CA TRP A 216 7.36 5.32 4.15
C TRP A 216 8.84 4.94 4.15
N GLU A 217 9.38 4.39 3.05
CA GLU A 217 10.76 3.95 2.90
C GLU A 217 11.75 5.11 3.02
N GLU A 218 11.43 6.26 2.44
CA GLU A 218 12.25 7.47 2.45
C GLU A 218 12.44 8.03 3.87
N THR A 219 11.56 7.65 4.78
CA THR A 219 11.66 8.10 6.18
C THR A 219 12.93 7.61 6.86
N LEU A 220 13.52 6.49 6.41
CA LEU A 220 14.75 5.93 6.98
C LEU A 220 15.92 6.93 6.95
N GLY A 221 16.01 7.75 5.91
CA GLY A 221 17.05 8.78 5.80
C GLY A 221 16.99 9.86 6.89
N PHE A 222 15.83 10.06 7.52
CA PHE A 222 15.67 11.10 8.54
C PHE A 222 16.05 10.66 9.96
N PHE A 223 16.22 9.36 10.22
CA PHE A 223 16.64 8.87 11.53
C PHE A 223 18.01 9.42 11.94
N VAL A 224 18.94 9.51 11.00
CA VAL A 224 20.29 10.05 11.24
C VAL A 224 20.25 11.49 11.76
N LEU A 225 19.25 12.27 11.33
CA LEU A 225 19.06 13.66 11.76
C LEU A 225 18.19 13.76 13.03
N LEU A 226 17.09 13.03 13.08
CA LEU A 226 16.07 13.23 14.10
C LEU A 226 16.39 12.52 15.42
N VAL A 227 17.17 11.44 15.41
CA VAL A 227 17.58 10.76 16.64
C VAL A 227 18.49 11.68 17.49
N PRO A 228 19.62 12.21 16.96
CA PRO A 228 20.44 13.14 17.72
C PRO A 228 19.69 14.41 18.13
N LEU A 229 18.80 14.92 17.27
CA LEU A 229 17.98 16.09 17.58
C LEU A 229 17.05 15.88 18.77
N ALA A 230 16.33 14.77 18.81
CA ALA A 230 15.42 14.47 19.91
C ALA A 230 16.17 14.31 21.23
N LEU A 231 17.34 13.64 21.19
CA LEU A 231 18.22 13.49 22.36
C LEU A 231 18.75 14.86 22.84
N ALA A 232 19.17 15.75 21.93
CA ALA A 232 19.61 17.10 22.28
C ALA A 232 18.49 17.97 22.89
N LEU A 233 17.23 17.67 22.60
CA LEU A 233 16.06 18.31 23.20
C LEU A 233 15.65 17.70 24.55
N GLY A 234 16.40 16.72 25.06
CA GLY A 234 16.10 16.01 26.30
C GLY A 234 15.00 14.96 26.19
N TYR A 235 14.71 14.50 24.98
CA TYR A 235 13.83 13.37 24.71
C TYR A 235 14.64 12.07 24.62
N ASP A 236 13.96 10.93 24.55
CA ASP A 236 14.58 9.64 24.32
C ASP A 236 14.50 9.18 22.84
N ARG A 237 15.14 8.05 22.56
CA ARG A 237 15.15 7.43 21.23
C ARG A 237 13.78 6.97 20.77
N MET A 238 12.87 6.64 21.69
CA MET A 238 11.49 6.26 21.38
C MET A 238 10.71 7.46 20.83
N VAL A 239 10.88 8.66 21.41
CA VAL A 239 10.29 9.89 20.87
C VAL A 239 10.80 10.16 19.46
N ALA A 240 12.13 10.02 19.25
CA ALA A 240 12.72 10.19 17.92
C ALA A 240 12.09 9.24 16.87
N ALA A 241 12.04 7.95 17.19
CA ALA A 241 11.43 6.95 16.33
C ALA A 241 9.93 7.21 16.10
N SER A 242 9.22 7.64 17.14
CA SER A 242 7.78 7.90 17.08
C SER A 242 7.42 9.12 16.24
N ILE A 243 8.26 10.16 16.21
CA ILE A 243 8.07 11.32 15.29
C ILE A 243 7.94 10.83 13.85
N ILE A 244 8.79 9.91 13.44
CA ILE A 244 8.83 9.36 12.09
C ILE A 244 7.72 8.33 11.89
N PHE A 245 7.70 7.27 12.69
CA PHE A 245 6.79 6.15 12.50
C PHE A 245 5.33 6.54 12.68
N LEU A 246 5.00 7.28 13.76
CA LEU A 246 3.63 7.71 14.00
C LEU A 246 3.22 8.89 13.13
N GLY A 247 4.18 9.76 12.76
CA GLY A 247 3.93 10.82 11.81
C GLY A 247 3.54 10.25 10.45
N ALA A 248 4.46 9.55 9.78
CA ALA A 248 4.21 8.96 8.46
C ALA A 248 3.10 7.91 8.50
N GLY A 249 3.08 7.05 9.54
CA GLY A 249 2.10 5.99 9.69
C GLY A 249 0.66 6.49 9.84
N ALA A 250 0.42 7.55 10.63
CA ALA A 250 -0.91 8.17 10.69
C ALA A 250 -1.34 8.72 9.32
N GLY A 251 -0.38 9.23 8.54
CA GLY A 251 -0.59 9.62 7.15
C GLY A 251 -1.01 8.45 6.26
N VAL A 252 -0.31 7.32 6.36
CA VAL A 252 -0.58 6.12 5.55
C VAL A 252 -1.90 5.46 5.94
N ILE A 253 -2.23 5.39 7.25
CA ILE A 253 -3.52 4.83 7.71
C ILE A 253 -4.70 5.69 7.21
N GLY A 254 -4.59 7.02 7.34
CA GLY A 254 -5.58 7.99 6.86
C GLY A 254 -5.28 8.48 5.44
N SER A 255 -4.78 7.61 4.58
CA SER A 255 -4.37 7.93 3.21
C SER A 255 -5.47 8.63 2.42
N THR A 256 -5.20 9.81 1.87
CA THR A 256 -6.18 10.58 1.08
C THR A 256 -6.08 10.29 -0.41
N VAL A 257 -4.88 10.43 -0.97
CA VAL A 257 -4.59 10.28 -2.40
C VAL A 257 -3.31 9.49 -2.66
N ASN A 258 -2.83 8.76 -1.67
CA ASN A 258 -1.64 7.92 -1.79
C ASN A 258 -1.78 6.94 -2.96
N PRO A 259 -0.90 7.01 -3.97
CA PRO A 259 -1.01 6.20 -5.18
C PRO A 259 -0.87 4.69 -4.92
N PHE A 260 -0.09 4.30 -3.92
CA PHE A 260 0.21 2.89 -3.63
C PHE A 260 -0.88 2.18 -2.83
N ALA A 261 -1.61 2.92 -2.01
CA ALA A 261 -2.72 2.36 -1.24
C ALA A 261 -4.06 2.76 -1.87
N THR A 262 -4.46 4.03 -1.71
CA THR A 262 -5.75 4.53 -2.18
C THR A 262 -5.89 4.43 -3.70
N GLY A 263 -4.84 4.82 -4.46
CA GLY A 263 -4.87 4.81 -5.92
C GLY A 263 -5.11 3.42 -6.49
N VAL A 264 -4.26 2.44 -6.12
CA VAL A 264 -4.40 1.06 -6.59
C VAL A 264 -5.73 0.43 -6.15
N ALA A 265 -6.18 0.73 -4.92
CA ALA A 265 -7.45 0.21 -4.42
C ALA A 265 -8.66 0.81 -5.15
N SER A 266 -8.67 2.12 -5.38
CA SER A 266 -9.74 2.80 -6.13
C SER A 266 -9.84 2.30 -7.56
N ASP A 267 -8.69 2.15 -8.26
CA ASP A 267 -8.64 1.55 -9.59
C ASP A 267 -9.20 0.12 -9.58
N ALA A 268 -8.77 -0.72 -8.65
CA ALA A 268 -9.24 -2.10 -8.55
C ALA A 268 -10.72 -2.20 -8.14
N ALA A 269 -11.27 -1.18 -7.49
CA ALA A 269 -12.68 -1.05 -7.16
C ALA A 269 -13.52 -0.37 -8.25
N ASN A 270 -12.91 0.07 -9.35
CA ASN A 270 -13.52 0.85 -10.44
C ASN A 270 -14.22 2.12 -9.93
N ILE A 271 -13.53 2.90 -9.09
CA ILE A 271 -13.95 4.22 -8.61
C ILE A 271 -12.83 5.24 -8.78
N SER A 272 -13.16 6.52 -8.72
CA SER A 272 -12.15 7.59 -8.70
C SER A 272 -11.34 7.57 -7.41
N ILE A 273 -10.07 7.94 -7.48
CA ILE A 273 -9.26 8.17 -6.28
C ILE A 273 -9.81 9.31 -5.41
N GLY A 274 -10.60 10.21 -6.00
CA GLY A 274 -11.29 11.31 -5.31
C GLY A 274 -12.53 10.87 -4.53
N ASP A 275 -13.15 9.74 -4.87
CA ASP A 275 -14.35 9.26 -4.19
C ASP A 275 -14.04 8.95 -2.73
N GLY A 276 -14.90 9.41 -1.81
CA GLY A 276 -14.70 9.27 -0.37
C GLY A 276 -13.55 10.12 0.22
N ILE A 277 -12.98 11.08 -0.52
CA ILE A 277 -11.85 11.91 -0.05
C ILE A 277 -12.20 12.69 1.22
N GLY A 278 -13.45 13.15 1.36
CA GLY A 278 -13.94 13.85 2.56
C GLY A 278 -13.84 12.98 3.82
N LEU A 279 -14.28 11.74 3.75
CA LEU A 279 -14.16 10.75 4.82
C LEU A 279 -12.69 10.52 5.20
N ARG A 280 -11.83 10.32 4.18
CA ARG A 280 -10.39 10.07 4.39
C ARG A 280 -9.68 11.27 5.00
N ILE A 281 -9.99 12.51 4.57
CA ILE A 281 -9.44 13.73 5.17
C ILE A 281 -9.87 13.85 6.64
N ALA A 282 -11.15 13.66 6.95
CA ALA A 282 -11.66 13.72 8.31
C ALA A 282 -10.95 12.69 9.22
N MET A 283 -10.85 11.45 8.76
CA MET A 283 -10.16 10.38 9.48
C MET A 283 -8.67 10.70 9.64
N TRP A 284 -7.99 11.17 8.59
CA TRP A 284 -6.59 11.56 8.63
C TRP A 284 -6.32 12.65 9.67
N VAL A 285 -7.12 13.72 9.71
CA VAL A 285 -6.97 14.80 10.69
C VAL A 285 -7.07 14.28 12.12
N VAL A 286 -8.06 13.41 12.39
CA VAL A 286 -8.24 12.80 13.71
C VAL A 286 -7.06 11.90 14.07
N LEU A 287 -6.63 11.04 13.18
CA LEU A 287 -5.49 10.12 13.41
C LEU A 287 -4.19 10.87 13.66
N VAL A 288 -3.90 11.93 12.89
CA VAL A 288 -2.72 12.78 13.07
C VAL A 288 -2.77 13.52 14.40
N ALA A 289 -3.92 14.08 14.78
CA ALA A 289 -4.09 14.74 16.07
C ALA A 289 -3.86 13.77 17.24
N LEU A 290 -4.40 12.56 17.16
CA LEU A 290 -4.20 11.51 18.15
C LEU A 290 -2.73 11.06 18.23
N ALA A 291 -2.07 10.86 17.09
CA ALA A 291 -0.66 10.50 17.03
C ALA A 291 0.24 11.57 17.66
N ILE A 292 0.03 12.83 17.29
CA ILE A 292 0.76 13.97 17.88
C ILE A 292 0.48 14.05 19.38
N GLY A 293 -0.77 13.95 19.80
CA GLY A 293 -1.16 13.99 21.21
C GLY A 293 -0.49 12.89 22.03
N TYR A 294 -0.48 11.67 21.49
CA TYR A 294 0.15 10.49 22.14
C TYR A 294 1.67 10.65 22.29
N VAL A 295 2.35 11.07 21.22
CA VAL A 295 3.81 11.29 21.27
C VAL A 295 4.16 12.45 22.19
N LEU A 296 3.42 13.57 22.16
CA LEU A 296 3.65 14.69 23.06
C LEU A 296 3.40 14.35 24.52
N TRP A 297 2.38 13.55 24.81
CA TRP A 297 2.12 13.04 26.16
C TRP A 297 3.33 12.24 26.68
N TYR A 298 3.83 11.32 25.88
CA TYR A 298 4.99 10.51 26.25
C TYR A 298 6.28 11.35 26.33
N ALA A 299 6.52 12.22 25.36
CA ALA A 299 7.68 13.10 25.32
C ALA A 299 7.78 14.00 26.58
N ARG A 300 6.66 14.61 27.00
CA ARG A 300 6.59 15.39 28.24
C ARG A 300 6.83 14.55 29.48
N ARG A 301 6.38 13.30 29.50
CA ARG A 301 6.59 12.37 30.60
C ARG A 301 8.07 12.03 30.75
N VAL A 302 8.76 11.72 29.66
CA VAL A 302 10.21 11.42 29.64
C VAL A 302 11.03 12.65 29.97
N GLN A 303 10.67 13.82 29.46
CA GLN A 303 11.38 15.07 29.73
C GLN A 303 11.32 15.48 31.21
N ARG A 304 10.19 15.20 31.89
CA ARG A 304 10.04 15.45 33.32
C ARG A 304 10.75 14.43 34.20
N ASP A 305 10.80 13.20 33.75
CA ASP A 305 11.37 12.08 34.50
C ASP A 305 11.99 11.06 33.51
N PRO A 306 13.31 11.18 33.23
CA PRO A 306 13.99 10.28 32.29
C PRO A 306 13.93 8.80 32.69
N GLN A 307 13.67 8.46 33.95
CA GLN A 307 13.52 7.06 34.39
C GLN A 307 12.24 6.42 33.87
N LYS A 308 11.27 7.23 33.42
CA LYS A 308 10.02 6.76 32.78
C LYS A 308 10.17 6.45 31.30
N SER A 309 11.37 6.58 30.73
CA SER A 309 11.68 6.17 29.37
C SER A 309 11.50 4.65 29.21
N VAL A 310 10.75 4.26 28.17
CA VAL A 310 10.55 2.84 27.82
C VAL A 310 11.85 2.19 27.33
N VAL A 311 12.75 2.99 26.74
CA VAL A 311 14.03 2.53 26.20
C VAL A 311 15.20 2.71 27.17
N GLY A 312 15.00 3.46 28.26
CA GLY A 312 16.03 3.85 29.19
C GLY A 312 16.91 4.99 28.65
N VAL A 313 17.84 5.45 29.48
CA VAL A 313 18.85 6.46 29.14
C VAL A 313 20.20 5.79 29.09
N SER A 314 20.94 5.95 27.99
CA SER A 314 22.26 5.39 27.78
C SER A 314 23.34 6.49 27.80
N PRO A 315 24.54 6.22 28.33
CA PRO A 315 25.67 7.16 28.17
C PRO A 315 26.00 7.51 26.72
N ALA A 316 25.70 6.60 25.78
CA ALA A 316 25.84 6.84 24.36
C ALA A 316 24.87 7.92 23.81
N ASP A 317 23.78 8.20 24.53
CA ASP A 317 22.79 9.21 24.12
C ASP A 317 23.39 10.62 24.15
N ALA A 318 24.27 10.90 25.11
CA ALA A 318 24.98 12.18 25.20
C ALA A 318 25.96 12.37 24.04
N ALA A 319 26.64 11.32 23.59
CA ALA A 319 27.53 11.34 22.46
C ALA A 319 26.74 11.55 21.14
N ASP A 320 25.62 10.83 20.95
CA ASP A 320 24.76 10.98 19.78
C ASP A 320 24.11 12.40 19.75
N ALA A 321 23.70 12.96 20.89
CA ALA A 321 23.18 14.32 20.99
C ALA A 321 24.20 15.38 20.58
N SER A 322 25.49 15.19 20.91
CA SER A 322 26.57 16.12 20.55
C SER A 322 26.95 16.07 19.07
N SER A 323 26.58 15.02 18.34
CA SER A 323 26.87 14.87 16.91
C SER A 323 26.10 15.87 16.01
N LEU A 324 25.06 16.54 16.54
CA LEU A 324 24.31 17.60 15.85
C LEU A 324 25.01 18.94 15.71
N VAL A 325 26.26 19.07 16.14
CA VAL A 325 27.00 20.36 16.13
C VAL A 325 27.41 20.80 14.70
N GLY A 326 26.94 20.14 13.64
CA GLY A 326 27.13 20.59 12.27
C GLY A 326 26.11 21.66 11.85
N ASP A 327 26.60 22.75 11.26
CA ASP A 327 25.75 23.77 10.64
C ASP A 327 24.94 23.18 9.49
N VAL A 328 23.61 23.16 9.62
CA VAL A 328 22.73 22.86 8.48
C VAL A 328 22.79 24.02 7.50
N PRO A 329 23.27 23.80 6.27
CA PRO A 329 23.48 24.89 5.31
C PRO A 329 22.17 25.63 5.00
N SER A 330 22.29 26.87 4.55
CA SER A 330 21.12 27.62 4.11
C SER A 330 20.59 27.06 2.80
N LEU A 331 19.25 26.97 2.68
CA LEU A 331 18.61 26.59 1.43
C LEU A 331 19.04 27.53 0.31
N THR A 332 19.64 26.97 -0.71
CA THR A 332 19.95 27.69 -1.93
C THR A 332 18.66 28.10 -2.66
N GLY A 333 18.75 29.10 -3.55
CA GLY A 333 17.61 29.50 -4.38
C GLY A 333 17.06 28.33 -5.22
N ARG A 334 17.94 27.44 -5.72
CA ARG A 334 17.56 26.24 -6.47
C ARG A 334 16.81 25.23 -5.61
N GLN A 335 17.31 24.94 -4.41
CA GLN A 335 16.63 24.03 -3.49
C GLN A 335 15.24 24.54 -3.07
N LYS A 336 15.08 25.87 -2.90
CA LYS A 336 13.74 26.47 -2.67
C LYS A 336 12.81 26.22 -3.86
N LEU A 337 13.31 26.42 -5.09
CA LEU A 337 12.53 26.18 -6.30
C LEU A 337 12.18 24.69 -6.44
N VAL A 338 13.12 23.79 -6.16
CA VAL A 338 12.86 22.34 -6.15
C VAL A 338 11.76 21.98 -5.16
N LEU A 339 11.77 22.55 -3.94
CA LEU A 339 10.69 22.30 -2.96
C LEU A 339 9.33 22.84 -3.43
N VAL A 340 9.30 23.99 -4.10
CA VAL A 340 8.06 24.54 -4.68
C VAL A 340 7.55 23.63 -5.80
N LEU A 341 8.44 23.16 -6.68
CA LEU A 341 8.07 22.23 -7.74
C LEU A 341 7.62 20.87 -7.20
N PHE A 342 8.30 20.37 -6.17
CA PHE A 342 7.91 19.13 -5.49
C PHE A 342 6.48 19.23 -4.95
N ALA A 343 6.21 20.26 -4.14
CA ALA A 343 4.87 20.48 -3.60
C ALA A 343 3.84 20.76 -4.72
N GLY A 344 4.20 21.55 -5.72
CA GLY A 344 3.35 21.89 -6.86
C GLY A 344 2.97 20.66 -7.70
N THR A 345 3.91 19.73 -7.92
CA THR A 345 3.66 18.49 -8.66
C THR A 345 2.64 17.62 -7.95
N PHE A 346 2.77 17.42 -6.63
CA PHE A 346 1.78 16.67 -5.86
C PHE A 346 0.43 17.38 -5.77
N LEU A 347 0.43 18.71 -5.60
CA LEU A 347 -0.83 19.47 -5.61
C LEU A 347 -1.53 19.38 -6.96
N LEU A 348 -0.80 19.42 -8.08
CA LEU A 348 -1.36 19.27 -9.41
C LEU A 348 -1.89 17.85 -9.64
N MET A 349 -1.17 16.82 -9.17
CA MET A 349 -1.67 15.45 -9.19
C MET A 349 -2.98 15.32 -8.40
N ILE A 350 -3.01 15.82 -7.16
CA ILE A 350 -4.22 15.79 -6.30
C ILE A 350 -5.38 16.51 -7.01
N TYR A 351 -5.10 17.69 -7.56
CA TYR A 351 -6.09 18.47 -8.30
C TYR A 351 -6.64 17.68 -9.50
N GLY A 352 -5.78 16.97 -10.23
CA GLY A 352 -6.18 16.17 -11.39
C GLY A 352 -7.04 14.95 -11.04
N PHE A 353 -6.76 14.30 -9.91
CA PHE A 353 -7.51 13.10 -9.48
C PHE A 353 -8.88 13.41 -8.86
N ILE A 354 -9.16 14.64 -8.44
CA ILE A 354 -10.43 14.99 -7.83
C ILE A 354 -11.48 15.24 -8.93
N PRO A 355 -12.63 14.57 -8.91
CA PRO A 355 -13.72 14.80 -9.86
C PRO A 355 -14.49 16.10 -9.48
N TRP A 356 -13.87 17.25 -9.71
CA TRP A 356 -14.38 18.55 -9.27
C TRP A 356 -15.78 18.86 -9.79
N ASN A 357 -16.08 18.51 -11.03
CA ASN A 357 -17.39 18.78 -11.61
C ASN A 357 -18.48 17.98 -10.90
N ASP A 358 -18.25 16.70 -10.63
CA ASP A 358 -19.21 15.83 -9.97
C ASP A 358 -19.51 16.32 -8.55
N LEU A 359 -18.43 16.58 -7.78
CA LEU A 359 -18.55 17.12 -6.42
C LEU A 359 -19.24 18.50 -6.36
N TRP A 360 -18.98 19.35 -7.36
CA TRP A 360 -19.54 20.70 -7.40
C TRP A 360 -20.99 20.69 -7.86
N GLN A 361 -21.34 19.82 -8.81
CA GLN A 361 -22.72 19.60 -9.23
C GLN A 361 -23.57 19.01 -8.11
N GLU A 362 -23.06 18.03 -7.38
CA GLU A 362 -23.74 17.41 -6.25
C GLU A 362 -23.98 18.40 -5.10
N GLY A 363 -23.00 19.27 -4.80
CA GLY A 363 -23.10 20.27 -3.73
C GLY A 363 -23.82 21.57 -4.08
N PHE A 364 -23.69 22.05 -5.33
CA PHE A 364 -24.10 23.38 -5.75
C PHE A 364 -24.98 23.43 -7.01
N GLY A 365 -25.23 22.30 -7.67
CA GLY A 365 -26.05 22.20 -8.88
C GLY A 365 -25.47 22.93 -10.11
N ARG A 366 -24.16 23.14 -10.18
CA ARG A 366 -23.46 23.83 -11.27
C ARG A 366 -22.05 23.29 -11.46
N ASP A 367 -21.46 23.53 -12.63
CA ASP A 367 -20.09 23.14 -12.93
C ASP A 367 -19.06 23.89 -12.06
N PHE A 368 -17.93 23.24 -11.83
CA PHE A 368 -16.81 23.82 -11.10
C PHE A 368 -16.24 25.03 -11.87
N PRO A 369 -16.00 26.18 -11.23
CA PRO A 369 -15.66 27.42 -11.92
C PRO A 369 -14.25 27.51 -12.48
N LEU A 370 -13.38 26.56 -12.14
CA LEU A 370 -11.98 26.52 -12.61
C LEU A 370 -11.82 25.42 -13.67
N PRO A 371 -10.81 25.51 -14.56
CA PRO A 371 -10.50 24.45 -15.51
C PRO A 371 -10.23 23.14 -14.79
N THR A 372 -10.91 22.07 -15.19
CA THR A 372 -10.67 20.70 -14.69
C THR A 372 -9.96 19.88 -15.73
N PHE A 373 -9.18 18.90 -15.29
CA PHE A 373 -8.61 17.91 -16.18
C PHE A 373 -9.69 16.85 -16.45
N HIS A 374 -10.03 16.65 -17.72
CA HIS A 374 -10.85 15.52 -18.13
C HIS A 374 -9.93 14.28 -18.23
N ASP A 375 -10.39 13.15 -17.70
CA ASP A 375 -9.71 11.85 -17.81
C ASP A 375 -8.27 11.83 -17.25
N PHE A 376 -7.99 12.66 -16.20
CA PHE A 376 -6.70 12.61 -15.54
C PHE A 376 -6.60 11.36 -14.67
N TYR A 377 -5.72 10.44 -15.09
CA TYR A 377 -5.55 9.15 -14.44
C TYR A 377 -4.05 8.79 -14.30
N PHE A 378 -3.72 7.53 -14.06
CA PHE A 378 -2.34 7.10 -13.85
C PHE A 378 -1.37 7.41 -15.02
N PRO A 379 -1.73 7.29 -16.31
CA PRO A 379 -0.84 7.64 -17.40
C PRO A 379 -0.46 9.13 -17.42
N GLU A 380 -1.43 10.02 -17.19
CA GLU A 380 -1.21 11.47 -17.13
C GLU A 380 -0.35 11.85 -15.91
N ALA A 381 -0.65 11.24 -14.77
CA ALA A 381 0.15 11.41 -13.56
C ALA A 381 1.58 10.88 -13.75
N ALA A 382 1.78 9.73 -14.38
CA ALA A 382 3.11 9.21 -14.70
C ALA A 382 3.91 10.18 -15.58
N SER A 383 3.26 10.73 -16.61
CA SER A 383 3.85 11.73 -17.50
C SER A 383 4.24 12.99 -16.75
N LEU A 384 3.37 13.48 -15.84
CA LEU A 384 3.66 14.61 -14.97
C LEU A 384 4.93 14.37 -14.13
N PHE A 385 5.04 13.23 -13.45
CA PHE A 385 6.19 12.92 -12.60
C PHE A 385 7.48 12.75 -13.41
N LEU A 386 7.45 12.12 -14.57
CA LEU A 386 8.62 11.96 -15.44
C LEU A 386 9.11 13.32 -15.96
N VAL A 387 8.21 14.17 -16.47
CA VAL A 387 8.56 15.53 -16.92
C VAL A 387 9.16 16.34 -15.77
N MET A 388 8.53 16.29 -14.59
CA MET A 388 9.01 17.01 -13.42
C MET A 388 10.33 16.46 -12.87
N SER A 389 10.63 15.18 -13.05
CA SER A 389 11.96 14.60 -12.75
C SER A 389 13.05 15.26 -13.57
N VAL A 390 12.81 15.42 -14.88
CA VAL A 390 13.74 16.11 -15.79
C VAL A 390 13.88 17.58 -15.40
N VAL A 391 12.78 18.29 -15.16
CA VAL A 391 12.78 19.71 -14.77
C VAL A 391 13.56 19.93 -13.48
N VAL A 392 13.33 19.09 -12.45
CA VAL A 392 14.07 19.17 -11.18
C VAL A 392 15.55 18.87 -11.39
N GLY A 393 15.90 17.85 -12.18
CA GLY A 393 17.28 17.52 -12.53
C GLY A 393 18.03 18.67 -13.20
N LEU A 394 17.38 19.36 -14.15
CA LEU A 394 17.92 20.54 -14.82
C LEU A 394 18.14 21.71 -13.86
N ILE A 395 17.15 22.02 -13.00
CA ILE A 395 17.25 23.10 -12.00
C ILE A 395 18.33 22.81 -10.98
N ALA A 396 18.45 21.56 -10.55
CA ALA A 396 19.48 21.10 -9.63
C ALA A 396 20.88 21.07 -10.26
N ARG A 397 20.97 21.22 -11.60
CA ARG A 397 22.21 21.11 -12.39
C ARG A 397 22.92 19.77 -12.21
N LEU A 398 22.17 18.68 -12.22
CA LEU A 398 22.73 17.33 -12.17
C LEU A 398 23.45 16.94 -13.48
N GLY A 399 23.27 17.72 -14.54
CA GLY A 399 23.70 17.38 -15.90
C GLY A 399 22.77 16.34 -16.55
N GLU A 400 22.98 16.04 -17.83
CA GLU A 400 22.21 15.03 -18.55
C GLU A 400 22.40 13.64 -17.93
N GLU A 401 23.65 13.19 -17.88
CA GLU A 401 24.02 11.88 -17.35
C GLU A 401 23.56 11.69 -15.90
N GLY A 402 23.79 12.71 -15.05
CA GLY A 402 23.37 12.68 -13.64
C GLY A 402 21.84 12.62 -13.47
N THR A 403 21.11 13.35 -14.30
CA THR A 403 19.64 13.34 -14.28
C THR A 403 19.10 11.98 -14.73
N VAL A 404 19.54 11.49 -15.88
CA VAL A 404 19.09 10.21 -16.45
C VAL A 404 19.45 9.05 -15.52
N THR A 405 20.68 8.99 -15.02
CA THR A 405 21.11 7.94 -14.08
C THR A 405 20.27 7.96 -12.81
N THR A 406 19.95 9.13 -12.27
CA THR A 406 19.14 9.24 -11.04
C THR A 406 17.68 8.85 -11.30
N ILE A 407 17.11 9.21 -12.45
CA ILE A 407 15.77 8.76 -12.89
C ILE A 407 15.75 7.23 -12.98
N MET A 408 16.72 6.62 -13.65
CA MET A 408 16.80 5.17 -13.80
C MET A 408 16.98 4.46 -12.46
N THR A 409 17.80 4.99 -11.57
CA THR A 409 17.97 4.47 -10.21
C THR A 409 16.65 4.53 -9.44
N GLY A 410 15.97 5.67 -9.45
CA GLY A 410 14.69 5.83 -8.75
C GLY A 410 13.60 4.92 -9.31
N ALA A 411 13.52 4.76 -10.63
CA ALA A 411 12.60 3.80 -11.24
C ALA A 411 12.93 2.36 -10.83
N ALA A 412 14.22 2.00 -10.79
CA ALA A 412 14.67 0.67 -10.36
C ALA A 412 14.36 0.37 -8.88
N ASP A 413 14.49 1.35 -8.00
CA ASP A 413 14.15 1.22 -6.57
C ASP A 413 12.67 0.88 -6.37
N PHE A 414 11.79 1.40 -7.23
CA PHE A 414 10.34 1.16 -7.19
C PHE A 414 9.88 0.00 -8.09
N LEU A 415 10.78 -0.61 -8.86
CA LEU A 415 10.45 -1.72 -9.77
C LEU A 415 9.78 -2.89 -9.03
N THR A 416 10.27 -3.22 -7.83
CA THR A 416 9.69 -4.30 -7.02
C THR A 416 8.22 -4.02 -6.69
N ALA A 417 7.86 -2.78 -6.34
CA ALA A 417 6.48 -2.40 -6.06
C ALA A 417 5.60 -2.54 -7.33
N GLY A 418 6.10 -2.10 -8.48
CA GLY A 418 5.41 -2.28 -9.76
C GLY A 418 5.18 -3.74 -10.11
N LEU A 419 6.20 -4.61 -9.98
CA LEU A 419 6.09 -6.05 -10.25
C LEU A 419 5.12 -6.76 -9.28
N ILE A 420 5.03 -6.32 -8.04
CA ILE A 420 4.05 -6.82 -7.06
C ILE A 420 2.63 -6.55 -7.54
N VAL A 421 2.33 -5.36 -8.07
CA VAL A 421 1.02 -5.01 -8.64
C VAL A 421 0.69 -5.92 -9.83
N VAL A 422 1.64 -6.10 -10.74
CA VAL A 422 1.48 -6.97 -11.92
C VAL A 422 1.15 -8.41 -11.51
N LEU A 423 1.88 -8.95 -10.53
CA LEU A 423 1.66 -10.32 -10.04
C LEU A 423 0.30 -10.47 -9.34
N ALA A 424 -0.08 -9.49 -8.51
CA ALA A 424 -1.39 -9.49 -7.84
C ALA A 424 -2.55 -9.43 -8.84
N ARG A 425 -2.44 -8.59 -9.88
CA ARG A 425 -3.41 -8.56 -10.99
C ARG A 425 -3.42 -9.87 -11.79
N GLY A 426 -2.26 -10.52 -11.96
CA GLY A 426 -2.17 -11.85 -12.55
C GLY A 426 -2.98 -12.89 -11.78
N ILE A 427 -2.97 -12.85 -10.44
CA ILE A 427 -3.83 -13.69 -9.59
C ILE A 427 -5.31 -13.43 -9.92
N THR A 428 -5.72 -12.16 -9.99
CA THR A 428 -7.10 -11.77 -10.32
C THR A 428 -7.51 -12.30 -11.70
N VAL A 429 -6.63 -12.21 -12.72
CA VAL A 429 -6.91 -12.75 -14.06
C VAL A 429 -7.10 -14.27 -14.02
N VAL A 430 -6.26 -15.01 -13.28
CA VAL A 430 -6.44 -16.47 -13.10
C VAL A 430 -7.79 -16.78 -12.46
N MET A 431 -8.20 -16.02 -11.43
CA MET A 431 -9.50 -16.20 -10.78
C MET A 431 -10.68 -15.91 -11.72
N LYS A 432 -10.62 -14.81 -12.50
CA LYS A 432 -11.65 -14.43 -13.48
C LYS A 432 -11.75 -15.48 -14.59
N ASN A 433 -10.63 -15.88 -15.19
CA ASN A 433 -10.61 -16.87 -16.29
C ASN A 433 -11.09 -18.26 -15.83
N ALA A 434 -10.88 -18.61 -14.56
CA ALA A 434 -11.42 -19.82 -13.98
C ALA A 434 -12.89 -19.71 -13.56
N HIS A 435 -13.52 -18.53 -13.73
CA HIS A 435 -14.87 -18.21 -13.25
C HIS A 435 -15.09 -18.53 -11.77
N MET A 436 -14.03 -18.42 -10.96
CA MET A 436 -14.10 -18.70 -9.52
C MET A 436 -14.35 -17.43 -8.68
N THR A 437 -14.11 -16.25 -9.23
CA THR A 437 -14.32 -14.97 -8.52
C THR A 437 -15.79 -14.82 -8.11
N ASP A 438 -16.71 -15.04 -9.04
CA ASP A 438 -18.15 -14.92 -8.80
C ASP A 438 -18.66 -16.00 -7.83
N THR A 439 -18.06 -17.20 -7.84
CA THR A 439 -18.38 -18.25 -6.87
C THR A 439 -17.93 -17.88 -5.46
N ILE A 440 -16.72 -17.32 -5.32
CA ILE A 440 -16.22 -16.83 -4.04
C ILE A 440 -17.10 -15.68 -3.55
N LEU A 441 -17.44 -14.75 -4.45
CA LEU A 441 -18.34 -13.64 -4.16
C LEU A 441 -19.70 -14.15 -3.66
N HIS A 442 -20.28 -15.18 -4.30
CA HIS A 442 -21.54 -15.80 -3.87
C HIS A 442 -21.45 -16.44 -2.47
N TRP A 443 -20.34 -17.09 -2.15
CA TRP A 443 -20.14 -17.61 -0.79
C TRP A 443 -20.07 -16.48 0.24
N MET A 444 -19.41 -15.37 -0.11
CA MET A 444 -19.31 -14.20 0.76
C MET A 444 -20.65 -13.44 0.86
N GLU A 445 -21.42 -13.32 -0.24
CA GLU A 445 -22.77 -12.76 -0.25
C GLU A 445 -23.65 -13.49 0.78
N ASN A 446 -23.64 -14.83 0.75
CA ASN A 446 -24.39 -15.64 1.71
C ASN A 446 -23.90 -15.46 3.16
N ALA A 447 -22.60 -15.26 3.36
CA ALA A 447 -22.02 -15.05 4.69
C ALA A 447 -22.35 -13.69 5.29
N VAL A 448 -22.51 -12.64 4.45
CA VAL A 448 -22.85 -11.27 4.89
C VAL A 448 -24.34 -10.96 4.81
N SER A 449 -25.14 -11.85 4.23
CA SER A 449 -26.59 -11.68 4.15
C SER A 449 -27.18 -11.51 5.55
N GLY A 450 -27.92 -10.41 5.77
CA GLY A 450 -28.46 -10.03 7.08
C GLY A 450 -27.50 -9.24 7.99
N THR A 451 -26.27 -8.97 7.56
CA THR A 451 -25.37 -8.06 8.27
C THR A 451 -25.75 -6.61 7.97
N SER A 452 -25.82 -5.74 8.99
CA SER A 452 -26.06 -4.31 8.74
C SER A 452 -24.86 -3.68 8.01
N SER A 453 -25.13 -2.66 7.17
CA SER A 453 -24.08 -1.96 6.39
C SER A 453 -22.93 -1.47 7.28
N GLY A 454 -23.24 -0.88 8.45
CA GLY A 454 -22.19 -0.44 9.40
C GLY A 454 -21.35 -1.59 9.95
N ALA A 455 -21.95 -2.73 10.28
CA ALA A 455 -21.22 -3.92 10.71
C ALA A 455 -20.37 -4.51 9.57
N PHE A 456 -20.86 -4.49 8.34
CA PHE A 456 -20.11 -4.89 7.16
C PHE A 456 -18.84 -4.04 6.98
N GLY A 457 -18.94 -2.71 7.08
CA GLY A 457 -17.77 -1.83 6.99
C GLY A 457 -16.69 -2.16 8.02
N ILE A 458 -17.08 -2.38 9.28
CA ILE A 458 -16.16 -2.81 10.34
C ILE A 458 -15.54 -4.18 10.03
N LEU A 459 -16.37 -5.14 9.58
CA LEU A 459 -15.89 -6.48 9.20
C LEU A 459 -14.88 -6.42 8.05
N ALA A 460 -15.14 -5.57 7.04
CA ALA A 460 -14.21 -5.34 5.94
C ALA A 460 -12.84 -4.85 6.45
N PHE A 461 -12.79 -3.94 7.42
CA PHE A 461 -11.55 -3.52 8.05
C PHE A 461 -10.85 -4.68 8.79
N ILE A 462 -11.59 -5.43 9.62
CA ILE A 462 -11.03 -6.51 10.45
C ILE A 462 -10.46 -7.63 9.58
N VAL A 463 -11.16 -8.06 8.54
CA VAL A 463 -10.73 -9.16 7.64
C VAL A 463 -9.46 -8.75 6.86
N ASN A 464 -9.29 -7.48 6.58
CA ASN A 464 -8.08 -6.99 5.90
C ASN A 464 -6.83 -6.97 6.81
N LEU A 465 -6.95 -6.98 8.14
CA LEU A 465 -5.79 -7.00 9.05
C LEU A 465 -4.90 -8.25 8.87
N PRO A 466 -5.41 -9.49 8.96
CA PRO A 466 -4.58 -10.68 8.72
C PRO A 466 -4.05 -10.76 7.28
N ILE A 467 -4.80 -10.27 6.29
CA ILE A 467 -4.33 -10.26 4.90
C ILE A 467 -3.17 -9.27 4.75
N ALA A 468 -3.26 -8.08 5.34
CA ALA A 468 -2.19 -7.10 5.36
C ALA A 468 -0.91 -7.63 6.03
N PHE A 469 -1.04 -8.47 7.07
CA PHE A 469 0.12 -9.11 7.70
C PHE A 469 0.80 -10.13 6.76
N LEU A 470 0.02 -10.90 6.01
CA LEU A 470 0.52 -11.88 5.05
C LEU A 470 1.10 -11.21 3.80
N VAL A 471 0.49 -10.12 3.34
CA VAL A 471 0.90 -9.36 2.15
C VAL A 471 1.31 -7.94 2.60
N PRO A 472 2.54 -7.76 3.10
CA PRO A 472 3.02 -6.47 3.65
C PRO A 472 3.37 -5.47 2.52
N SER A 473 2.47 -5.33 1.56
CA SER A 473 2.55 -4.42 0.42
C SER A 473 1.17 -3.82 0.20
N SER A 474 1.02 -2.51 0.37
CA SER A 474 -0.27 -1.83 0.21
C SER A 474 -0.84 -2.07 -1.19
N SER A 475 -0.06 -1.84 -2.24
CA SER A 475 -0.52 -2.02 -3.63
C SER A 475 -0.86 -3.48 -3.97
N GLY A 476 -0.02 -4.43 -3.55
CA GLY A 476 -0.27 -5.87 -3.75
C GLY A 476 -1.52 -6.36 -3.02
N HIS A 477 -1.72 -5.91 -1.78
CA HIS A 477 -2.90 -6.21 -0.98
C HIS A 477 -4.17 -5.63 -1.65
N ALA A 478 -4.15 -4.36 -2.09
CA ALA A 478 -5.25 -3.73 -2.81
C ALA A 478 -5.68 -4.53 -4.04
N ALA A 479 -4.71 -4.81 -4.93
CA ALA A 479 -4.96 -5.51 -6.17
C ALA A 479 -5.50 -6.93 -5.97
N LEU A 480 -5.20 -7.55 -4.82
CA LEU A 480 -5.69 -8.88 -4.45
C LEU A 480 -7.13 -8.85 -3.92
N VAL A 481 -7.45 -7.91 -3.03
CA VAL A 481 -8.72 -7.97 -2.29
C VAL A 481 -9.84 -7.15 -2.93
N MET A 482 -9.56 -6.02 -3.58
CA MET A 482 -10.58 -5.13 -4.11
C MET A 482 -11.48 -5.77 -5.17
N PRO A 483 -10.98 -6.63 -6.08
CA PRO A 483 -11.85 -7.31 -7.05
C PRO A 483 -12.98 -8.16 -6.43
N ILE A 484 -12.84 -8.53 -5.17
CA ILE A 484 -13.87 -9.27 -4.41
C ILE A 484 -14.60 -8.31 -3.47
N LEU A 485 -13.87 -7.45 -2.76
CA LEU A 485 -14.42 -6.64 -1.69
C LEU A 485 -15.32 -5.50 -2.22
N ALA A 486 -15.01 -4.93 -3.39
CA ALA A 486 -15.83 -3.88 -3.99
C ALA A 486 -17.23 -4.37 -4.42
N PRO A 487 -17.38 -5.46 -5.19
CA PRO A 487 -18.73 -6.01 -5.48
C PRO A 487 -19.46 -6.48 -4.22
N LEU A 488 -18.75 -6.98 -3.22
CA LEU A 488 -19.36 -7.40 -1.96
C LEU A 488 -19.91 -6.19 -1.18
N ALA A 489 -19.28 -5.02 -1.26
CA ALA A 489 -19.80 -3.78 -0.71
C ALA A 489 -21.11 -3.37 -1.37
N ASP A 490 -21.19 -3.46 -2.71
CA ASP A 490 -22.44 -3.20 -3.45
C ASP A 490 -23.58 -4.11 -2.95
N PHE A 491 -23.29 -5.39 -2.71
CA PHE A 491 -24.29 -6.36 -2.17
C PHE A 491 -24.72 -6.04 -0.74
N ALA A 492 -23.82 -5.45 0.05
CA ALA A 492 -24.11 -5.00 1.41
C ALA A 492 -24.78 -3.62 1.46
N GLY A 493 -25.01 -2.97 0.31
CA GLY A 493 -25.52 -1.59 0.23
C GLY A 493 -24.55 -0.58 0.81
N VAL A 494 -23.23 -0.79 0.65
CA VAL A 494 -22.15 0.08 1.14
C VAL A 494 -21.36 0.63 -0.03
N SER A 495 -21.07 1.92 -0.01
CA SER A 495 -20.26 2.56 -1.04
C SER A 495 -18.85 1.98 -1.12
N ARG A 496 -18.32 1.82 -2.34
CA ARG A 496 -17.00 1.22 -2.59
C ARG A 496 -15.85 2.02 -1.98
N ASP A 497 -15.96 3.33 -1.84
CA ASP A 497 -14.96 4.18 -1.21
C ASP A 497 -14.78 3.89 0.30
N VAL A 498 -15.83 3.42 0.95
CA VAL A 498 -15.77 2.98 2.37
C VAL A 498 -14.92 1.72 2.51
N VAL A 499 -15.07 0.73 1.62
CA VAL A 499 -14.21 -0.48 1.67
C VAL A 499 -12.77 -0.20 1.23
N VAL A 500 -12.55 0.75 0.32
CA VAL A 500 -11.20 1.26 0.01
C VAL A 500 -10.59 1.89 1.27
N THR A 501 -11.35 2.68 2.01
CA THR A 501 -10.90 3.30 3.26
C THR A 501 -10.63 2.26 4.35
N ALA A 502 -11.48 1.24 4.48
CA ALA A 502 -11.30 0.13 5.42
C ALA A 502 -10.03 -0.67 5.12
N TYR A 503 -9.82 -1.04 3.87
CA TYR A 503 -8.64 -1.76 3.41
C TYR A 503 -7.35 -0.98 3.67
N GLN A 504 -7.27 0.30 3.23
CA GLN A 504 -6.04 1.09 3.37
C GLN A 504 -5.68 1.32 4.83
N SER A 505 -6.68 1.50 5.69
CA SER A 505 -6.48 1.67 7.13
C SER A 505 -5.95 0.40 7.77
N ALA A 506 -6.43 -0.78 7.36
CA ALA A 506 -5.92 -2.06 7.81
C ALA A 506 -4.47 -2.27 7.37
N SER A 507 -4.16 -2.00 6.09
CA SER A 507 -2.81 -2.10 5.55
C SER A 507 -1.84 -1.15 6.28
N GLY A 508 -2.22 0.10 6.47
CA GLY A 508 -1.41 1.09 7.17
C GLY A 508 -1.17 0.73 8.63
N LEU A 509 -2.22 0.26 9.34
CA LEU A 509 -2.12 -0.14 10.74
C LEU A 509 -1.17 -1.33 10.95
N VAL A 510 -1.27 -2.35 10.11
CA VAL A 510 -0.42 -3.54 10.17
C VAL A 510 1.03 -3.20 9.81
N ASN A 511 1.26 -2.37 8.80
CA ASN A 511 2.60 -1.93 8.40
C ASN A 511 3.37 -1.23 9.52
N LEU A 512 2.67 -0.63 10.49
CA LEU A 512 3.29 -0.01 11.67
C LEU A 512 3.86 -1.01 12.67
N VAL A 513 3.41 -2.26 12.66
CA VAL A 513 3.81 -3.22 13.69
C VAL A 513 4.40 -4.51 13.14
N THR A 514 4.24 -4.78 11.87
CA THR A 514 4.76 -6.04 11.32
C THR A 514 6.29 -6.06 11.29
N PRO A 515 6.94 -7.13 11.78
CA PRO A 515 8.40 -7.27 11.70
C PRO A 515 8.88 -7.52 10.27
N THR A 516 7.97 -7.74 9.33
CA THR A 516 8.28 -7.87 7.90
C THR A 516 8.43 -6.51 7.21
N SER A 517 8.04 -5.40 7.86
CA SER A 517 8.26 -4.04 7.38
C SER A 517 9.74 -3.67 7.51
N ALA A 518 10.41 -3.51 6.36
CA ALA A 518 11.80 -3.06 6.32
C ALA A 518 11.99 -1.68 6.97
N VAL A 519 10.99 -0.81 6.85
CA VAL A 519 11.02 0.54 7.44
C VAL A 519 10.99 0.47 8.97
N ILE A 520 10.10 -0.34 9.55
CA ILE A 520 10.06 -0.51 11.00
C ILE A 520 11.36 -1.11 11.51
N MET A 521 11.80 -2.23 10.95
CA MET A 521 13.02 -2.89 11.44
C MET A 521 14.28 -2.05 11.18
N GLY A 522 14.38 -1.41 10.02
CA GLY A 522 15.48 -0.50 9.68
C GLY A 522 15.52 0.73 10.57
N GLY A 523 14.38 1.40 10.78
CA GLY A 523 14.29 2.58 11.63
C GLY A 523 14.53 2.27 13.11
N LEU A 524 14.08 1.11 13.61
CA LEU A 524 14.39 0.65 14.97
C LEU A 524 15.89 0.39 15.14
N ALA A 525 16.55 -0.21 14.16
CA ALA A 525 17.99 -0.39 14.16
C ALA A 525 18.74 0.95 14.17
N LEU A 526 18.34 1.91 13.30
CA LEU A 526 18.92 3.25 13.24
C LEU A 526 18.70 4.06 14.53
N SER A 527 17.54 3.92 15.15
CA SER A 527 17.24 4.57 16.43
C SER A 527 17.80 3.82 17.64
N LYS A 528 18.37 2.63 17.45
CA LYS A 528 18.84 1.72 18.52
C LYS A 528 17.73 1.40 19.54
N VAL A 529 16.50 1.21 19.06
CA VAL A 529 15.31 0.86 19.85
C VAL A 529 14.99 -0.62 19.63
N GLY A 530 14.83 -1.39 20.71
CA GLY A 530 14.43 -2.79 20.65
C GLY A 530 12.97 -2.92 20.18
N TYR A 531 12.71 -3.90 19.30
CA TYR A 531 11.36 -4.14 18.76
C TYR A 531 10.32 -4.48 19.84
N ASP A 532 10.73 -5.20 20.90
CA ASP A 532 9.90 -5.52 22.06
C ASP A 532 9.45 -4.25 22.81
N ARG A 533 10.37 -3.29 23.01
CA ARG A 533 10.10 -1.99 23.65
C ARG A 533 9.22 -1.10 22.77
N TYR A 534 9.46 -1.15 21.46
CA TYR A 534 8.63 -0.48 20.49
C TYR A 534 7.18 -0.99 20.55
N LEU A 535 6.96 -2.31 20.49
CA LEU A 535 5.62 -2.89 20.58
C LEU A 535 4.94 -2.56 21.92
N LYS A 536 5.67 -2.61 23.04
CA LYS A 536 5.14 -2.25 24.35
C LYS A 536 4.65 -0.80 24.40
N PHE A 537 5.41 0.12 23.79
CA PHE A 537 5.02 1.52 23.67
C PHE A 537 3.84 1.70 22.74
N PHE A 538 3.81 0.98 21.63
CA PHE A 538 2.88 1.20 20.52
C PHE A 538 1.50 0.59 20.78
N TRP A 539 1.42 -0.51 21.54
CA TRP A 539 0.21 -1.29 21.73
C TRP A 539 -1.02 -0.47 22.19
N PRO A 540 -0.93 0.45 23.16
CA PRO A 540 -2.09 1.26 23.56
C PRO A 540 -2.57 2.19 22.43
N PHE A 541 -1.65 2.73 21.63
CA PHE A 541 -1.97 3.58 20.50
C PHE A 541 -2.67 2.79 19.38
N LEU A 542 -2.23 1.55 19.12
CA LEU A 542 -2.89 0.67 18.14
C LEU A 542 -4.35 0.41 18.49
N ILE A 543 -4.66 0.19 19.77
CA ILE A 543 -6.06 0.01 20.22
C ILE A 543 -6.89 1.28 19.94
N ILE A 544 -6.33 2.46 20.24
CA ILE A 544 -7.00 3.74 19.98
C ILE A 544 -7.28 3.88 18.47
N VAL A 545 -6.28 3.66 17.62
CA VAL A 545 -6.42 3.74 16.16
C VAL A 545 -7.44 2.72 15.65
N PHE A 546 -7.38 1.48 16.11
CA PHE A 546 -8.34 0.44 15.75
C PHE A 546 -9.78 0.87 16.03
N VAL A 547 -10.05 1.38 17.24
CA VAL A 547 -11.40 1.86 17.62
C VAL A 547 -11.84 3.05 16.77
N VAL A 548 -10.93 4.00 16.52
CA VAL A 548 -11.23 5.17 15.69
C VAL A 548 -11.55 4.76 14.25
N VAL A 549 -10.75 3.88 13.65
CA VAL A 549 -11.01 3.40 12.29
C VAL A 549 -12.34 2.64 12.22
N CYS A 550 -12.62 1.75 13.19
CA CYS A 550 -13.91 1.05 13.26
C CYS A 550 -15.08 2.04 13.34
N ALA A 551 -14.95 3.13 14.12
CA ALA A 551 -15.99 4.14 14.23
C ALA A 551 -16.19 4.88 12.89
N PHE A 552 -15.12 5.34 12.25
CA PHE A 552 -15.22 6.05 10.96
C PHE A 552 -15.82 5.18 9.86
N VAL A 553 -15.28 3.96 9.69
CA VAL A 553 -15.72 3.04 8.63
C VAL A 553 -17.14 2.53 8.92
N GLY A 554 -17.46 2.22 10.19
CA GLY A 554 -18.78 1.76 10.58
C GLY A 554 -19.88 2.83 10.39
N ILE A 555 -19.58 4.08 10.74
CA ILE A 555 -20.51 5.20 10.53
C ILE A 555 -20.67 5.48 9.04
N ALA A 556 -19.57 5.58 8.30
CA ALA A 556 -19.61 5.81 6.86
C ALA A 556 -20.41 4.73 6.13
N ALA A 557 -20.17 3.45 6.45
CA ALA A 557 -20.94 2.35 5.88
C ALA A 557 -22.43 2.35 6.25
N ALA A 558 -22.78 2.87 7.44
CA ALA A 558 -24.19 2.95 7.88
C ALA A 558 -24.93 4.14 7.24
N THR A 559 -24.21 5.11 6.67
CA THR A 559 -24.75 6.32 6.05
C THR A 559 -24.59 6.35 4.53
N SER A 560 -24.01 5.31 3.95
CA SER A 560 -23.83 5.13 2.50
C SER A 560 -25.12 4.99 1.76
#